data_2b930dbb2ac4f4045a76d3aa12c0c6e5
#
_entry.id   2b930dbb2ac4f4045a76d3aa12c0c6e5
#
_cell.length_a   1.000
_cell.length_b   1.000
_cell.length_c   1.000
_cell.angle_alpha   90.00
_cell.angle_beta   90.00
_cell.angle_gamma   90.00
#
_symmetry.space_group_name_H-M   'P 1'
#
loop_
_entity.id
_entity.type
_entity.pdbx_description
1 polymer ?
#
loop_
_entity_poly.entity_id
_entity_poly.type
_entity_poly.pdbx_seq_one_letter_code
_entity_poly.pdbx_strand_id
1 'polypeptide(L)'
;MSKPMNFVMISPHFPTNFETFAVRLRESRFNTLGIADTPYEQLSEGLRNSLTEYYRVDNMEDYEQVYRAVGYFAHKYGRIDRIESHNEYWLELDAKLRTDFNVPGYKNEDMLAIKTKAQMKEVFRKAGLKVAKGRVFKDDEDARKLAKELKFPVIIKPNSGVGASDTYKIKSADELEAFFGYKNAHVEYIMEEFIEGDIVTFDGLTDKDGNIVFYSSLEYSEVVLETVEKDNDMFYYIPREIKEDLVKLGQKCVDAFKVRERFFHFEYFRVKKTGELMPLEINCRPPGGLTIDMWNYANDFDVFREYANIVKENKFYSNITHPWNVVYIARKANKNYKHTIDEVCQKYAGNIISVQTVPGVFAKIMGEHGILARTETMEQMREIARFAQEKQ
;
A
#
# COMPACT_ATOMS: atom_id res chain seq x y z
N MET A 1 34.15 -7.05 -14.19
CA MET A 1 32.74 -6.79 -13.89
C MET A 1 32.51 -7.03 -12.40
N SER A 2 31.76 -6.17 -11.70
CA SER A 2 31.43 -6.40 -10.29
C SER A 2 30.54 -7.65 -10.17
N LYS A 3 30.67 -8.37 -9.05
CA LYS A 3 29.82 -9.54 -8.76
C LYS A 3 28.33 -9.09 -8.71
N PRO A 4 27.39 -9.85 -9.27
CA PRO A 4 25.96 -9.55 -9.15
C PRO A 4 25.54 -9.46 -7.68
N MET A 5 24.67 -8.52 -7.35
CA MET A 5 24.02 -8.46 -6.03
C MET A 5 22.98 -9.58 -5.89
N ASN A 6 22.89 -10.18 -4.71
CA ASN A 6 21.96 -11.22 -4.37
C ASN A 6 20.70 -10.59 -3.75
N PHE A 7 19.58 -10.62 -4.47
CA PHE A 7 18.30 -10.09 -4.05
C PHE A 7 17.31 -11.22 -3.80
N VAL A 8 16.90 -11.41 -2.57
CA VAL A 8 15.89 -12.40 -2.19
C VAL A 8 14.51 -11.74 -2.22
N MET A 9 13.62 -12.30 -3.02
CA MET A 9 12.21 -11.90 -3.11
C MET A 9 11.34 -12.90 -2.34
N ILE A 10 10.62 -12.41 -1.34
CA ILE A 10 9.66 -13.18 -0.56
C ILE A 10 8.29 -13.09 -1.25
N SER A 11 7.69 -14.24 -1.55
CA SER A 11 6.37 -14.35 -2.23
C SER A 11 6.30 -13.54 -3.55
N PRO A 12 7.24 -13.74 -4.50
CA PRO A 12 7.36 -12.88 -5.69
C PRO A 12 6.19 -12.99 -6.67
N HIS A 13 5.29 -13.97 -6.49
CA HIS A 13 4.14 -14.25 -7.36
C HIS A 13 2.89 -13.45 -6.99
N PHE A 14 2.89 -12.80 -5.81
CA PHE A 14 1.71 -12.07 -5.33
C PHE A 14 2.06 -10.76 -4.62
N PRO A 15 1.40 -9.64 -4.97
CA PRO A 15 0.42 -9.44 -6.05
C PRO A 15 1.01 -9.69 -7.45
N THR A 16 0.17 -10.14 -8.40
CA THR A 16 0.66 -10.59 -9.72
C THR A 16 1.41 -9.53 -10.53
N ASN A 17 1.03 -8.26 -10.41
CA ASN A 17 1.72 -7.14 -11.06
C ASN A 17 3.11 -6.86 -10.47
N PHE A 18 3.43 -7.38 -9.27
CA PHE A 18 4.73 -7.20 -8.62
C PHE A 18 5.82 -8.12 -9.21
N GLU A 19 5.45 -9.10 -10.05
CA GLU A 19 6.46 -9.85 -10.81
C GLU A 19 7.37 -8.94 -11.64
N THR A 20 6.89 -7.75 -12.03
CA THR A 20 7.68 -6.75 -12.75
C THR A 20 8.93 -6.32 -11.98
N PHE A 21 8.92 -6.34 -10.64
CA PHE A 21 10.13 -6.13 -9.85
C PHE A 21 11.20 -7.18 -10.18
N ALA A 22 10.81 -8.47 -10.23
CA ALA A 22 11.74 -9.55 -10.59
C ALA A 22 12.31 -9.36 -12.00
N VAL A 23 11.46 -8.97 -12.96
CA VAL A 23 11.87 -8.69 -14.34
C VAL A 23 12.94 -7.59 -14.37
N ARG A 24 12.67 -6.44 -13.72
CA ARG A 24 13.61 -5.31 -13.75
C ARG A 24 14.89 -5.55 -12.96
N LEU A 25 14.82 -6.28 -11.85
CA LEU A 25 16.00 -6.72 -11.12
C LEU A 25 16.87 -7.64 -12.00
N ARG A 26 16.27 -8.62 -12.69
CA ARG A 26 16.99 -9.53 -13.59
C ARG A 26 17.67 -8.78 -14.75
N GLU A 27 16.96 -7.88 -15.40
CA GLU A 27 17.49 -7.02 -16.46
C GLU A 27 18.64 -6.13 -15.96
N SER A 28 18.59 -5.71 -14.69
CA SER A 28 19.64 -4.96 -14.02
C SER A 28 20.78 -5.84 -13.52
N ARG A 29 20.78 -7.13 -13.87
CA ARG A 29 21.85 -8.12 -13.55
C ARG A 29 21.97 -8.44 -12.06
N PHE A 30 20.88 -8.48 -11.33
CA PHE A 30 20.83 -9.09 -10.01
C PHE A 30 20.75 -10.62 -10.12
N ASN A 31 21.24 -11.33 -9.11
CA ASN A 31 20.78 -12.67 -8.81
C ASN A 31 19.42 -12.54 -8.11
N THR A 32 18.34 -12.73 -8.84
CA THR A 32 16.98 -12.62 -8.33
C THR A 32 16.56 -13.98 -7.80
N LEU A 33 16.43 -14.12 -6.48
CA LEU A 33 16.27 -15.36 -5.76
C LEU A 33 14.87 -15.38 -5.13
N GLY A 34 13.96 -16.22 -5.64
CA GLY A 34 12.57 -16.26 -5.17
C GLY A 34 12.34 -17.32 -4.11
N ILE A 35 11.54 -16.99 -3.08
CA ILE A 35 11.04 -17.95 -2.06
C ILE A 35 9.52 -17.82 -1.99
N ALA A 36 8.80 -18.92 -2.16
CA ALA A 36 7.37 -19.03 -1.91
C ALA A 36 6.94 -20.50 -1.69
N ASP A 37 5.68 -20.70 -1.33
CA ASP A 37 5.05 -22.02 -1.20
C ASP A 37 4.37 -22.50 -2.50
N THR A 38 4.15 -21.60 -3.44
CA THR A 38 3.55 -21.89 -4.74
C THR A 38 4.43 -22.85 -5.55
N PRO A 39 3.88 -23.94 -6.16
CA PRO A 39 4.62 -24.79 -7.08
C PRO A 39 5.22 -23.99 -8.24
N TYR A 40 6.47 -24.33 -8.63
CA TYR A 40 7.19 -23.63 -9.70
C TYR A 40 6.41 -23.55 -11.01
N GLU A 41 5.69 -24.60 -11.35
CA GLU A 41 4.90 -24.73 -12.57
C GLU A 41 3.68 -23.79 -12.60
N GLN A 42 3.25 -23.31 -11.43
CA GLN A 42 2.13 -22.38 -11.28
C GLN A 42 2.59 -20.91 -11.31
N LEU A 43 3.89 -20.66 -11.24
CA LEU A 43 4.42 -19.31 -11.44
C LEU A 43 4.18 -18.88 -12.90
N SER A 44 3.98 -17.59 -13.12
CA SER A 44 3.89 -17.03 -14.47
C SER A 44 5.17 -17.29 -15.26
N GLU A 45 5.09 -17.33 -16.57
CA GLU A 45 6.26 -17.48 -17.42
C GLU A 45 7.23 -16.30 -17.23
N GLY A 46 6.71 -15.07 -17.12
CA GLY A 46 7.51 -13.87 -16.86
C GLY A 46 8.33 -13.98 -15.57
N LEU A 47 7.70 -14.44 -14.50
CA LEU A 47 8.39 -14.62 -13.22
C LEU A 47 9.43 -15.75 -13.29
N ARG A 48 9.10 -16.91 -13.85
CA ARG A 48 10.04 -18.03 -14.02
C ARG A 48 11.30 -17.62 -14.79
N ASN A 49 11.14 -16.85 -15.87
CA ASN A 49 12.25 -16.39 -16.70
C ASN A 49 13.09 -15.29 -16.03
N SER A 50 12.53 -14.62 -15.01
CA SER A 50 13.19 -13.51 -14.30
C SER A 50 13.92 -13.96 -13.04
N LEU A 51 13.61 -15.11 -12.49
CA LEU A 51 14.30 -15.66 -11.33
C LEU A 51 15.60 -16.35 -11.74
N THR A 52 16.69 -16.08 -11.00
CA THR A 52 17.94 -16.84 -11.11
C THR A 52 17.76 -18.23 -10.51
N GLU A 53 17.03 -18.30 -9.40
CA GLU A 53 16.66 -19.54 -8.74
C GLU A 53 15.38 -19.34 -7.91
N TYR A 54 14.61 -20.39 -7.79
CA TYR A 54 13.40 -20.42 -6.98
C TYR A 54 13.52 -21.54 -5.94
N TYR A 55 13.27 -21.22 -4.68
CA TYR A 55 13.22 -22.17 -3.58
C TYR A 55 11.78 -22.27 -3.08
N ARG A 56 11.15 -23.41 -3.29
CA ARG A 56 9.83 -23.68 -2.75
C ARG A 56 9.94 -24.15 -1.30
N VAL A 57 9.16 -23.53 -0.42
CA VAL A 57 8.90 -24.00 0.95
C VAL A 57 7.50 -24.63 1.01
N ASP A 58 7.21 -25.42 2.03
CA ASP A 58 5.86 -25.99 2.18
C ASP A 58 4.89 -25.02 2.86
N ASN A 59 5.41 -24.14 3.71
CA ASN A 59 4.63 -23.13 4.43
C ASN A 59 5.45 -21.86 4.63
N MET A 60 5.01 -20.75 4.02
CA MET A 60 5.65 -19.46 4.15
C MET A 60 5.52 -18.82 5.55
N GLU A 61 4.57 -19.26 6.37
CA GLU A 61 4.40 -18.81 7.75
C GLU A 61 5.34 -19.56 8.74
N ASP A 62 5.91 -20.68 8.30
CA ASP A 62 6.96 -21.36 9.06
C ASP A 62 8.32 -20.68 8.84
N TYR A 63 8.69 -19.84 9.80
CA TYR A 63 9.94 -19.08 9.74
C TYR A 63 11.17 -19.95 9.47
N GLU A 64 11.26 -21.11 10.09
CA GLU A 64 12.41 -22.01 9.95
C GLU A 64 12.60 -22.50 8.50
N GLN A 65 11.50 -22.75 7.78
CA GLN A 65 11.59 -23.14 6.38
C GLN A 65 12.14 -22.00 5.52
N VAL A 66 11.62 -20.78 5.71
CA VAL A 66 12.07 -19.60 4.95
C VAL A 66 13.51 -19.23 5.32
N TYR A 67 13.86 -19.28 6.60
CA TYR A 67 15.23 -19.07 7.09
C TYR A 67 16.24 -20.01 6.43
N ARG A 68 15.93 -21.31 6.36
CA ARG A 68 16.78 -22.30 5.69
C ARG A 68 16.89 -22.04 4.19
N ALA A 69 15.82 -21.61 3.53
CA ALA A 69 15.86 -21.23 2.12
C ALA A 69 16.81 -20.05 1.87
N VAL A 70 16.76 -19.00 2.72
CA VAL A 70 17.72 -17.88 2.66
C VAL A 70 19.14 -18.35 2.95
N GLY A 71 19.30 -19.25 3.94
CA GLY A 71 20.60 -19.88 4.27
C GLY A 71 21.19 -20.66 3.10
N TYR A 72 20.36 -21.43 2.38
CA TYR A 72 20.76 -22.12 1.16
C TYR A 72 21.24 -21.14 0.09
N PHE A 73 20.53 -20.06 -0.15
CA PHE A 73 20.94 -19.03 -1.10
C PHE A 73 22.26 -18.35 -0.66
N ALA A 74 22.39 -18.05 0.63
CA ALA A 74 23.63 -17.48 1.18
C ALA A 74 24.83 -18.42 1.00
N HIS A 75 24.63 -19.71 1.18
CA HIS A 75 25.68 -20.72 0.94
C HIS A 75 26.07 -20.78 -0.55
N LYS A 76 25.10 -20.77 -1.45
CA LYS A 76 25.32 -20.98 -2.90
C LYS A 76 25.83 -19.72 -3.61
N TYR A 77 25.27 -18.56 -3.31
CA TYR A 77 25.53 -17.31 -4.01
C TYR A 77 26.43 -16.35 -3.21
N GLY A 78 26.62 -16.60 -1.92
CA GLY A 78 27.31 -15.74 -1.00
C GLY A 78 26.36 -14.77 -0.29
N ARG A 79 26.93 -13.70 0.30
CA ARG A 79 26.15 -12.73 1.08
C ARG A 79 24.88 -12.28 0.37
N ILE A 80 23.78 -12.26 1.10
CA ILE A 80 22.52 -11.68 0.63
C ILE A 80 22.58 -10.16 0.79
N ASP A 81 22.34 -9.44 -0.29
CA ASP A 81 22.43 -7.98 -0.31
C ASP A 81 21.09 -7.32 0.03
N ARG A 82 19.96 -7.92 -0.39
CA ARG A 82 18.60 -7.44 -0.09
C ARG A 82 17.62 -8.60 0.11
N ILE A 83 16.64 -8.36 0.96
CA ILE A 83 15.47 -9.24 1.18
C ILE A 83 14.23 -8.34 1.17
N GLU A 84 13.26 -8.62 0.29
CA GLU A 84 12.08 -7.77 0.14
C GLU A 84 10.88 -8.55 -0.40
N SER A 85 9.72 -8.36 0.22
CA SER A 85 8.44 -8.88 -0.26
C SER A 85 7.64 -7.84 -1.05
N HIS A 86 7.88 -6.57 -0.82
CA HIS A 86 7.03 -5.46 -1.26
C HIS A 86 5.57 -5.55 -0.77
N ASN A 87 5.29 -6.39 0.22
CA ASN A 87 3.95 -6.74 0.67
C ASN A 87 3.80 -6.49 2.18
N GLU A 88 2.67 -5.88 2.58
CA GLU A 88 2.36 -5.59 3.99
C GLU A 88 2.32 -6.85 4.86
N TYR A 89 1.79 -7.94 4.32
CA TYR A 89 1.65 -9.21 5.05
C TYR A 89 2.99 -9.78 5.50
N TRP A 90 4.03 -9.65 4.65
CA TRP A 90 5.35 -10.24 4.89
C TRP A 90 6.38 -9.29 5.52
N LEU A 91 6.01 -8.04 5.87
CA LEU A 91 6.97 -7.07 6.41
C LEU A 91 7.70 -7.54 7.67
N GLU A 92 7.00 -8.26 8.57
CA GLU A 92 7.62 -8.80 9.79
C GLU A 92 8.56 -9.97 9.47
N LEU A 93 8.20 -10.82 8.50
CA LEU A 93 9.07 -11.89 8.00
C LEU A 93 10.33 -11.29 7.36
N ASP A 94 10.16 -10.28 6.49
CA ASP A 94 11.28 -9.56 5.87
C ASP A 94 12.23 -8.97 6.93
N ALA A 95 11.67 -8.33 7.96
CA ALA A 95 12.45 -7.70 9.03
C ALA A 95 13.23 -8.74 9.87
N LYS A 96 12.59 -9.87 10.18
CA LYS A 96 13.21 -10.97 10.91
C LYS A 96 14.37 -11.57 10.12
N LEU A 97 14.17 -11.85 8.84
CA LEU A 97 15.22 -12.36 7.96
C LEU A 97 16.36 -11.35 7.79
N ARG A 98 16.06 -10.05 7.62
CA ARG A 98 17.09 -9.01 7.56
C ARG A 98 17.89 -8.90 8.85
N THR A 99 17.26 -9.12 10.00
CA THR A 99 17.94 -9.13 11.29
C THR A 99 18.91 -10.30 11.37
N ASP A 100 18.46 -11.50 11.08
CA ASP A 100 19.23 -12.72 11.25
C ASP A 100 20.36 -12.85 10.23
N PHE A 101 20.15 -12.41 8.98
CA PHE A 101 21.19 -12.41 7.93
C PHE A 101 21.97 -11.11 7.83
N ASN A 102 21.75 -10.16 8.73
CA ASN A 102 22.36 -8.82 8.74
C ASN A 102 22.29 -8.12 7.37
N VAL A 103 21.09 -8.12 6.79
CA VAL A 103 20.78 -7.46 5.53
C VAL A 103 20.28 -6.02 5.81
N PRO A 104 20.62 -5.02 4.98
CA PRO A 104 20.08 -3.65 5.12
C PRO A 104 18.55 -3.58 4.99
N GLY A 105 17.96 -2.57 5.60
CA GLY A 105 16.52 -2.29 5.63
C GLY A 105 15.95 -2.38 7.04
N TYR A 106 14.63 -2.23 7.17
CA TYR A 106 13.97 -2.34 8.46
C TYR A 106 14.18 -3.72 9.09
N LYS A 107 14.48 -3.72 10.39
CA LYS A 107 14.73 -4.90 11.22
C LYS A 107 13.65 -5.07 12.28
N ASN A 108 13.76 -6.11 13.10
CA ASN A 108 12.77 -6.41 14.14
C ASN A 108 12.50 -5.22 15.07
N GLU A 109 13.52 -4.44 15.40
CA GLU A 109 13.42 -3.27 16.28
C GLU A 109 12.56 -2.14 15.69
N ASP A 110 12.42 -2.08 14.36
CA ASP A 110 11.64 -1.06 13.67
C ASP A 110 10.15 -1.42 13.57
N MET A 111 9.81 -2.73 13.65
CA MET A 111 8.48 -3.23 13.33
C MET A 111 7.38 -2.69 14.24
N LEU A 112 7.67 -2.52 15.51
CA LEU A 112 6.67 -2.01 16.45
C LEU A 112 6.13 -0.64 16.03
N ALA A 113 7.03 0.26 15.60
CA ALA A 113 6.67 1.61 15.15
C ALA A 113 5.94 1.62 13.80
N ILE A 114 6.18 0.60 12.96
CA ILE A 114 5.63 0.53 11.59
C ILE A 114 4.32 -0.26 11.55
N LYS A 115 4.16 -1.26 12.43
CA LYS A 115 3.02 -2.18 12.38
C LYS A 115 1.92 -1.89 13.38
N THR A 116 2.17 -1.08 14.43
CA THR A 116 1.15 -0.79 15.44
C THR A 116 0.72 0.67 15.41
N LYS A 117 -0.59 0.89 15.30
CA LYS A 117 -1.18 2.24 15.20
C LYS A 117 -0.87 3.12 16.40
N ALA A 118 -0.83 2.53 17.58
CA ALA A 118 -0.47 3.25 18.80
C ALA A 118 0.97 3.78 18.75
N GLN A 119 1.93 2.97 18.32
CA GLN A 119 3.34 3.40 18.22
C GLN A 119 3.58 4.35 17.03
N MET A 120 2.90 4.15 15.90
CA MET A 120 2.91 5.12 14.80
C MET A 120 2.54 6.52 15.32
N LYS A 121 1.47 6.62 16.13
CA LYS A 121 1.04 7.89 16.73
C LYS A 121 2.09 8.52 17.63
N GLU A 122 2.84 7.72 18.38
CA GLU A 122 3.94 8.22 19.19
C GLU A 122 5.07 8.80 18.33
N VAL A 123 5.41 8.14 17.21
CA VAL A 123 6.39 8.66 16.26
C VAL A 123 5.91 9.98 15.65
N PHE A 124 4.66 10.06 15.21
CA PHE A 124 4.07 11.29 14.69
C PHE A 124 4.10 12.43 15.72
N ARG A 125 3.69 12.16 16.97
CA ARG A 125 3.72 13.17 18.04
C ARG A 125 5.14 13.66 18.33
N LYS A 126 6.13 12.77 18.39
CA LYS A 126 7.55 13.14 18.57
C LYS A 126 8.07 13.99 17.41
N ALA A 127 7.57 13.80 16.20
CA ALA A 127 7.85 14.63 15.04
C ALA A 127 7.08 15.97 15.02
N GLY A 128 6.30 16.28 16.09
CA GLY A 128 5.51 17.49 16.17
C GLY A 128 4.26 17.49 15.29
N LEU A 129 3.76 16.31 14.91
CA LEU A 129 2.58 16.15 14.08
C LEU A 129 1.34 15.90 14.95
N LYS A 130 0.24 16.55 14.59
CA LYS A 130 -1.06 16.35 15.22
C LYS A 130 -1.68 15.07 14.68
N VAL A 131 -2.15 14.20 15.57
CA VAL A 131 -2.85 12.95 15.24
C VAL A 131 -4.18 12.89 15.96
N ALA A 132 -5.12 12.07 15.46
CA ALA A 132 -6.38 11.82 16.15
C ALA A 132 -6.13 11.40 17.61
N LYS A 133 -6.87 11.98 18.53
CA LYS A 133 -6.81 11.58 19.95
C LYS A 133 -7.32 10.16 20.10
N GLY A 134 -6.69 9.41 20.98
CA GLY A 134 -7.07 8.03 21.23
C GLY A 134 -5.90 7.20 21.71
N ARG A 135 -6.22 5.99 22.14
CA ARG A 135 -5.27 5.00 22.64
C ARG A 135 -5.86 3.60 22.61
N VAL A 136 -5.02 2.63 22.83
CA VAL A 136 -5.44 1.25 23.12
C VAL A 136 -6.23 1.25 24.44
N PHE A 137 -7.31 0.51 24.49
CA PHE A 137 -8.07 0.25 25.73
C PHE A 137 -7.82 -1.17 26.22
N LYS A 138 -7.83 -1.32 27.55
CA LYS A 138 -7.44 -2.58 28.22
C LYS A 138 -8.58 -3.58 28.32
N ASP A 139 -9.79 -3.07 28.56
CA ASP A 139 -11.00 -3.83 28.77
C ASP A 139 -12.23 -2.98 28.44
N ASP A 140 -13.42 -3.56 28.57
CA ASP A 140 -14.67 -2.90 28.23
C ASP A 140 -14.97 -1.70 29.15
N GLU A 141 -14.53 -1.73 30.41
CA GLU A 141 -14.72 -0.59 31.33
C GLU A 141 -13.82 0.58 30.93
N ASP A 142 -12.56 0.30 30.60
CA ASP A 142 -11.63 1.30 30.10
C ASP A 142 -12.09 1.88 28.76
N ALA A 143 -12.66 1.05 27.88
CA ALA A 143 -13.26 1.52 26.61
C ALA A 143 -14.44 2.47 26.86
N ARG A 144 -15.33 2.19 27.82
CA ARG A 144 -16.44 3.09 28.18
C ARG A 144 -15.94 4.44 28.71
N LYS A 145 -14.89 4.43 29.53
CA LYS A 145 -14.26 5.68 30.03
C LYS A 145 -13.65 6.48 28.87
N LEU A 146 -12.90 5.81 28.00
CA LEU A 146 -12.26 6.45 26.85
C LEU A 146 -13.29 7.03 25.88
N ALA A 147 -14.39 6.32 25.59
CA ALA A 147 -15.45 6.82 24.73
C ALA A 147 -16.12 8.09 25.28
N LYS A 148 -16.27 8.20 26.60
CA LYS A 148 -16.78 9.43 27.26
C LYS A 148 -15.80 10.61 27.10
N GLU A 149 -14.49 10.34 27.19
CA GLU A 149 -13.44 11.35 27.02
C GLU A 149 -13.38 11.86 25.58
N LEU A 150 -13.42 10.94 24.60
CA LEU A 150 -13.32 11.26 23.16
C LEU A 150 -14.61 11.85 22.61
N LYS A 151 -15.77 11.49 23.17
CA LYS A 151 -17.13 11.78 22.70
C LYS A 151 -17.46 11.06 21.39
N PHE A 152 -18.70 10.58 21.30
CA PHE A 152 -19.19 9.95 20.07
C PHE A 152 -19.34 10.95 18.92
N PRO A 153 -19.14 10.50 17.65
CA PRO A 153 -18.70 9.17 17.27
C PRO A 153 -17.22 8.92 17.52
N VAL A 154 -16.87 7.66 17.78
CA VAL A 154 -15.48 7.19 17.88
C VAL A 154 -15.20 6.11 16.83
N ILE A 155 -13.92 5.90 16.51
CA ILE A 155 -13.45 4.81 15.66
C ILE A 155 -12.77 3.78 16.55
N ILE A 156 -13.16 2.49 16.38
CA ILE A 156 -12.46 1.36 16.99
C ILE A 156 -11.91 0.49 15.86
N LYS A 157 -10.63 0.14 15.95
CA LYS A 157 -9.95 -0.70 14.96
C LYS A 157 -8.83 -1.51 15.60
N PRO A 158 -8.39 -2.64 15.00
CA PRO A 158 -7.23 -3.38 15.47
C PRO A 158 -5.99 -2.47 15.55
N ASN A 159 -5.23 -2.59 16.64
CA ASN A 159 -3.97 -1.85 16.82
C ASN A 159 -2.91 -2.30 15.79
N SER A 160 -2.93 -3.59 15.40
CA SER A 160 -2.14 -4.16 14.31
C SER A 160 -3.07 -4.78 13.27
N GLY A 161 -2.69 -4.76 12.00
CA GLY A 161 -3.47 -5.31 10.90
C GLY A 161 -3.35 -4.48 9.64
N VAL A 162 -3.91 -5.00 8.55
CA VAL A 162 -3.83 -4.39 7.21
C VAL A 162 -5.22 -4.00 6.71
N GLY A 163 -5.30 -2.86 6.04
CA GLY A 163 -6.53 -2.36 5.42
C GLY A 163 -7.57 -1.83 6.43
N ALA A 164 -8.77 -1.54 5.91
CA ALA A 164 -9.89 -1.02 6.69
C ALA A 164 -10.79 -2.11 7.30
N SER A 165 -10.39 -3.38 7.19
CA SER A 165 -11.12 -4.49 7.81
C SER A 165 -11.16 -4.31 9.32
N ASP A 166 -12.28 -4.71 9.94
CA ASP A 166 -12.51 -4.59 11.38
C ASP A 166 -12.38 -3.14 11.94
N THR A 167 -12.69 -2.15 11.10
CA THR A 167 -12.81 -0.75 11.52
C THR A 167 -14.27 -0.40 11.76
N TYR A 168 -14.60 0.01 12.98
CA TYR A 168 -15.96 0.26 13.44
C TYR A 168 -16.14 1.73 13.81
N LYS A 169 -17.13 2.39 13.20
CA LYS A 169 -17.58 3.73 13.60
C LYS A 169 -18.70 3.57 14.60
N ILE A 170 -18.44 3.85 15.86
CA ILE A 170 -19.35 3.73 16.98
C ILE A 170 -19.96 5.09 17.27
N LYS A 171 -21.29 5.21 17.16
CA LYS A 171 -22.03 6.48 17.23
C LYS A 171 -22.68 6.73 18.60
N SER A 172 -22.84 5.69 19.41
CA SER A 172 -23.53 5.76 20.69
C SER A 172 -22.97 4.75 21.70
N ALA A 173 -23.37 4.90 22.97
CA ALA A 173 -23.04 3.94 24.01
C ALA A 173 -23.65 2.55 23.74
N ASP A 174 -24.85 2.50 23.18
CA ASP A 174 -25.52 1.23 22.84
C ASP A 174 -24.76 0.48 21.73
N GLU A 175 -24.26 1.20 20.71
CA GLU A 175 -23.39 0.60 19.68
C GLU A 175 -22.08 0.11 20.26
N LEU A 176 -21.52 0.79 21.28
CA LEU A 176 -20.30 0.34 21.97
C LEU A 176 -20.57 -0.96 22.75
N GLU A 177 -21.70 -1.06 23.47
CA GLU A 177 -22.08 -2.31 24.14
C GLU A 177 -22.29 -3.46 23.15
N ALA A 178 -22.92 -3.18 22.02
CA ALA A 178 -23.08 -4.17 20.94
C ALA A 178 -21.73 -4.63 20.41
N PHE A 179 -20.76 -3.71 20.20
CA PHE A 179 -19.40 -4.04 19.77
C PHE A 179 -18.71 -5.03 20.72
N PHE A 180 -18.86 -4.87 22.04
CA PHE A 180 -18.27 -5.81 23.00
C PHE A 180 -18.79 -7.23 22.87
N GLY A 181 -20.02 -7.39 22.36
CA GLY A 181 -20.65 -8.70 22.13
C GLY A 181 -20.04 -9.49 20.96
N TYR A 182 -19.42 -8.84 20.00
CA TYR A 182 -18.90 -9.51 18.80
C TYR A 182 -17.40 -9.25 18.52
N LYS A 183 -16.74 -8.37 19.27
CA LYS A 183 -15.29 -8.14 19.10
C LYS A 183 -14.49 -9.42 19.31
N ASN A 184 -13.40 -9.56 18.59
CA ASN A 184 -12.48 -10.65 18.80
C ASN A 184 -11.67 -10.40 20.10
N ALA A 185 -11.82 -11.30 21.09
CA ALA A 185 -11.14 -11.17 22.37
C ALA A 185 -9.60 -11.30 22.33
N HIS A 186 -9.07 -11.84 21.23
CA HIS A 186 -7.63 -12.00 21.02
C HIS A 186 -6.98 -10.84 20.25
N VAL A 187 -7.77 -9.83 19.86
CA VAL A 187 -7.30 -8.66 19.12
C VAL A 187 -7.20 -7.47 20.08
N GLU A 188 -6.05 -6.83 20.08
CA GLU A 188 -5.86 -5.55 20.74
C GLU A 188 -6.45 -4.43 19.88
N TYR A 189 -7.37 -3.64 20.43
CA TYR A 189 -8.04 -2.55 19.73
C TYR A 189 -7.58 -1.18 20.20
N ILE A 190 -7.45 -0.25 19.25
CA ILE A 190 -7.29 1.18 19.51
C ILE A 190 -8.63 1.89 19.30
N MET A 191 -8.98 2.81 20.18
CA MET A 191 -10.13 3.70 20.03
C MET A 191 -9.64 5.13 19.81
N GLU A 192 -10.20 5.80 18.82
CA GLU A 192 -9.83 7.14 18.39
C GLU A 192 -11.05 8.05 18.21
N GLU A 193 -10.86 9.36 18.39
CA GLU A 193 -11.87 10.33 17.96
C GLU A 193 -12.15 10.18 16.45
N PHE A 194 -13.39 10.37 16.05
CA PHE A 194 -13.76 10.37 14.64
C PHE A 194 -13.30 11.68 13.98
N ILE A 195 -12.51 11.56 12.92
CA ILE A 195 -12.08 12.70 12.11
C ILE A 195 -12.95 12.77 10.86
N GLU A 196 -13.65 13.87 10.69
CA GLU A 196 -14.38 14.17 9.46
C GLU A 196 -13.43 14.77 8.43
N GLY A 197 -13.01 13.96 7.48
CA GLY A 197 -12.01 14.32 6.48
C GLY A 197 -12.02 13.37 5.28
N ASP A 198 -11.43 13.85 4.19
CA ASP A 198 -11.18 13.04 3.01
C ASP A 198 -9.80 12.41 3.13
N ILE A 199 -9.67 11.14 2.73
CA ILE A 199 -8.38 10.45 2.73
C ILE A 199 -7.60 10.91 1.51
N VAL A 200 -6.36 11.34 1.76
CA VAL A 200 -5.36 11.62 0.74
C VAL A 200 -4.09 10.89 1.10
N THR A 201 -3.31 10.48 0.11
CA THR A 201 -2.05 9.79 0.37
C THR A 201 -0.84 10.62 -0.05
N PHE A 202 0.29 10.33 0.56
CA PHE A 202 1.59 10.74 0.06
C PHE A 202 2.43 9.50 -0.10
N ASP A 203 2.74 9.19 -1.33
CA ASP A 203 3.35 7.94 -1.75
C ASP A 203 4.68 8.22 -2.43
N GLY A 204 5.57 7.25 -2.48
CA GLY A 204 6.79 7.45 -3.23
C GLY A 204 7.88 6.43 -2.98
N LEU A 205 9.09 6.83 -3.35
CA LEU A 205 10.31 6.04 -3.22
C LEU A 205 11.42 6.91 -2.63
N THR A 206 12.14 6.37 -1.66
CA THR A 206 13.37 6.99 -1.14
C THR A 206 14.60 6.28 -1.67
N ASP A 207 15.70 7.04 -1.75
CA ASP A 207 17.04 6.48 -1.93
C ASP A 207 17.58 5.91 -0.61
N LYS A 208 18.78 5.37 -0.65
CA LYS A 208 19.48 4.76 0.48
C LYS A 208 19.83 5.78 1.59
N ASP A 209 19.92 7.06 1.25
CA ASP A 209 20.22 8.14 2.19
C ASP A 209 18.94 8.72 2.83
N GLY A 210 17.76 8.34 2.31
CA GLY A 210 16.44 8.77 2.78
C GLY A 210 15.90 10.00 2.02
N ASN A 211 16.55 10.39 0.92
CA ASN A 211 16.01 11.44 0.08
C ASN A 211 14.82 10.89 -0.72
N ILE A 212 13.73 11.65 -0.80
CA ILE A 212 12.60 11.30 -1.66
C ILE A 212 13.03 11.54 -3.12
N VAL A 213 13.13 10.46 -3.89
CA VAL A 213 13.53 10.51 -5.32
C VAL A 213 12.33 10.51 -6.26
N PHE A 214 11.19 10.08 -5.77
CA PHE A 214 9.90 10.09 -6.46
C PHE A 214 8.79 10.22 -5.43
N TYR A 215 7.75 11.00 -5.73
CA TYR A 215 6.53 11.06 -4.94
C TYR A 215 5.28 11.22 -5.81
N SER A 216 4.16 10.79 -5.25
CA SER A 216 2.83 10.81 -5.83
C SER A 216 1.78 10.98 -4.73
N SER A 217 0.52 11.05 -5.12
CA SER A 217 -0.62 11.08 -4.21
C SER A 217 -1.78 10.29 -4.81
N LEU A 218 -2.59 9.68 -3.97
CA LEU A 218 -3.89 9.16 -4.34
C LEU A 218 -4.99 9.99 -3.68
N GLU A 219 -6.04 10.23 -4.43
CA GLU A 219 -7.28 10.79 -3.93
C GLU A 219 -8.44 9.85 -4.28
N TYR A 220 -9.43 9.76 -3.42
CA TYR A 220 -10.58 8.87 -3.56
C TYR A 220 -11.85 9.68 -3.85
N SER A 221 -12.75 9.12 -4.68
CA SER A 221 -14.04 9.76 -4.99
C SER A 221 -15.01 9.77 -3.81
N GLU A 222 -14.87 8.76 -2.93
CA GLU A 222 -15.74 8.52 -1.78
C GLU A 222 -14.90 8.13 -0.57
N VAL A 223 -15.46 8.26 0.62
CA VAL A 223 -14.82 7.77 1.85
C VAL A 223 -14.76 6.25 1.78
N VAL A 224 -13.56 5.68 1.83
CA VAL A 224 -13.32 4.24 1.66
C VAL A 224 -14.15 3.39 2.62
N LEU A 225 -14.28 3.81 3.89
CA LEU A 225 -15.10 3.11 4.88
C LEU A 225 -16.57 3.05 4.46
N GLU A 226 -17.15 4.17 4.01
CA GLU A 226 -18.53 4.22 3.55
C GLU A 226 -18.77 3.43 2.26
N THR A 227 -17.76 3.39 1.37
CA THR A 227 -17.81 2.58 0.14
C THR A 227 -17.93 1.10 0.47
N VAL A 228 -17.18 0.63 1.46
CA VAL A 228 -17.23 -0.77 1.90
C VAL A 228 -18.56 -1.09 2.61
N GLU A 229 -19.03 -0.22 3.50
CA GLU A 229 -20.27 -0.41 4.26
C GLU A 229 -21.51 -0.39 3.36
N LYS A 230 -21.56 0.52 2.38
CA LYS A 230 -22.74 0.74 1.51
C LYS A 230 -22.64 0.03 0.16
N ASP A 231 -21.56 -0.71 -0.08
CA ASP A 231 -21.24 -1.33 -1.37
C ASP A 231 -21.31 -0.33 -2.56
N ASN A 232 -20.84 0.91 -2.35
CA ASN A 232 -20.82 1.94 -3.38
C ASN A 232 -19.76 1.64 -4.45
N ASP A 233 -19.96 2.24 -5.64
CA ASP A 233 -18.89 2.31 -6.64
C ASP A 233 -17.85 3.31 -6.19
N MET A 234 -16.59 3.02 -6.50
CA MET A 234 -15.45 3.86 -6.19
C MET A 234 -14.60 4.08 -7.43
N PHE A 235 -14.04 5.25 -7.54
CA PHE A 235 -12.85 5.48 -8.33
C PHE A 235 -11.80 6.19 -7.46
N TYR A 236 -10.54 5.97 -7.73
CA TYR A 236 -9.44 6.69 -7.14
C TYR A 236 -8.47 7.14 -8.24
N TYR A 237 -7.74 8.19 -7.96
CA TYR A 237 -6.93 8.80 -9.00
C TYR A 237 -5.63 9.40 -8.47
N ILE A 238 -4.68 9.54 -9.37
CA ILE A 238 -3.44 10.27 -9.17
C ILE A 238 -3.61 11.64 -9.83
N PRO A 239 -3.60 12.73 -9.08
CA PRO A 239 -3.65 14.08 -9.65
C PRO A 239 -2.28 14.47 -10.23
N ARG A 240 -2.27 15.31 -11.26
CA ARG A 240 -1.03 15.94 -11.79
C ARG A 240 -0.37 16.87 -10.77
N GLU A 241 -1.18 17.57 -10.00
CA GLU A 241 -0.71 18.55 -9.02
C GLU A 241 -0.84 17.99 -7.61
N ILE A 242 0.27 17.92 -6.90
CA ILE A 242 0.33 17.47 -5.52
C ILE A 242 0.52 18.72 -4.64
N LYS A 243 -0.38 18.91 -3.69
CA LYS A 243 -0.39 20.10 -2.83
C LYS A 243 0.88 20.18 -1.98
N GLU A 244 1.46 21.38 -1.91
CA GLU A 244 2.72 21.63 -1.20
C GLU A 244 2.66 21.29 0.30
N ASP A 245 1.50 21.48 0.95
CA ASP A 245 1.30 21.11 2.35
C ASP A 245 1.44 19.61 2.57
N LEU A 246 0.96 18.79 1.61
CA LEU A 246 1.08 17.35 1.63
C LEU A 246 2.54 16.91 1.43
N VAL A 247 3.25 17.53 0.51
CA VAL A 247 4.68 17.24 0.28
C VAL A 247 5.50 17.56 1.54
N LYS A 248 5.26 18.71 2.16
CA LYS A 248 5.97 19.12 3.40
C LYS A 248 5.69 18.16 4.57
N LEU A 249 4.43 17.72 4.71
CA LEU A 249 4.06 16.79 5.75
C LEU A 249 4.65 15.40 5.48
N GLY A 250 4.57 14.93 4.23
CA GLY A 250 5.12 13.67 3.79
C GLY A 250 6.63 13.57 4.04
N GLN A 251 7.40 14.63 3.73
CA GLN A 251 8.83 14.67 4.02
C GLN A 251 9.11 14.50 5.52
N LYS A 252 8.37 15.19 6.39
CA LYS A 252 8.50 15.01 7.85
C LYS A 252 8.22 13.58 8.30
N CYS A 253 7.26 12.91 7.66
CA CYS A 253 6.95 11.51 7.97
C CYS A 253 8.07 10.59 7.48
N VAL A 254 8.61 10.77 6.28
CA VAL A 254 9.77 10.02 5.76
C VAL A 254 10.95 10.11 6.73
N ASP A 255 11.25 11.32 7.21
CA ASP A 255 12.34 11.57 8.16
C ASP A 255 12.07 10.91 9.52
N ALA A 256 10.86 11.06 10.05
CA ALA A 256 10.46 10.53 11.36
C ALA A 256 10.52 9.00 11.44
N PHE A 257 10.10 8.34 10.37
CA PHE A 257 10.10 6.88 10.26
C PHE A 257 11.39 6.32 9.61
N LYS A 258 12.35 7.20 9.27
CA LYS A 258 13.64 6.82 8.69
C LYS A 258 13.50 5.92 7.45
N VAL A 259 12.57 6.28 6.56
CA VAL A 259 12.32 5.51 5.34
C VAL A 259 13.54 5.63 4.41
N ARG A 260 14.17 4.49 4.06
CA ARG A 260 15.38 4.46 3.25
C ARG A 260 15.35 3.31 2.27
N GLU A 261 15.75 3.59 1.01
CA GLU A 261 15.80 2.62 -0.10
C GLU A 261 14.49 1.82 -0.20
N ARG A 262 13.34 2.51 -0.09
CA ARG A 262 12.06 1.87 0.11
C ARG A 262 10.91 2.69 -0.43
N PHE A 263 9.89 2.01 -0.91
CA PHE A 263 8.60 2.61 -1.15
C PHE A 263 7.91 2.97 0.16
N PHE A 264 7.08 4.00 0.10
CA PHE A 264 6.20 4.41 1.19
C PHE A 264 4.81 4.76 0.65
N HIS A 265 3.79 4.51 1.48
CA HIS A 265 2.40 4.83 1.24
C HIS A 265 1.82 5.35 2.55
N PHE A 266 1.70 6.66 2.66
CA PHE A 266 1.25 7.34 3.88
C PHE A 266 -0.13 7.90 3.67
N GLU A 267 -1.03 7.61 4.61
CA GLU A 267 -2.41 8.06 4.58
C GLU A 267 -2.64 9.23 5.55
N TYR A 268 -3.40 10.21 5.10
CA TYR A 268 -3.77 11.40 5.85
C TYR A 268 -5.25 11.69 5.71
N PHE A 269 -5.85 12.23 6.75
CA PHE A 269 -7.10 12.96 6.63
C PHE A 269 -6.81 14.39 6.23
N ARG A 270 -7.47 14.88 5.18
CA ARG A 270 -7.66 16.30 4.97
C ARG A 270 -8.95 16.69 5.68
N VAL A 271 -8.82 17.28 6.86
CA VAL A 271 -9.94 17.60 7.76
C VAL A 271 -10.89 18.58 7.08
N LYS A 272 -12.17 18.24 6.91
CA LYS A 272 -13.15 19.05 6.16
C LYS A 272 -13.30 20.46 6.72
N LYS A 273 -13.32 20.60 8.04
CA LYS A 273 -13.54 21.88 8.72
C LYS A 273 -12.38 22.84 8.59
N THR A 274 -11.14 22.37 8.57
CA THR A 274 -9.94 23.23 8.65
C THR A 274 -9.06 23.16 7.42
N GLY A 275 -9.21 22.11 6.59
CA GLY A 275 -8.30 21.83 5.48
C GLY A 275 -6.93 21.27 5.91
N GLU A 276 -6.67 21.20 7.23
CA GLU A 276 -5.40 20.67 7.76
C GLU A 276 -5.24 19.19 7.46
N LEU A 277 -3.99 18.77 7.25
CA LEU A 277 -3.63 17.37 7.11
C LEU A 277 -3.36 16.76 8.49
N MET A 278 -3.92 15.59 8.72
CA MET A 278 -3.71 14.81 9.93
C MET A 278 -3.27 13.39 9.59
N PRO A 279 -2.09 12.94 10.01
CA PRO A 279 -1.63 11.57 9.77
C PRO A 279 -2.61 10.53 10.29
N LEU A 280 -2.89 9.55 9.44
CA LEU A 280 -3.74 8.40 9.76
C LEU A 280 -2.88 7.15 9.97
N GLU A 281 -2.13 6.76 8.95
CA GLU A 281 -1.34 5.52 8.94
C GLU A 281 -0.14 5.65 7.99
N ILE A 282 0.92 4.90 8.27
CA ILE A 282 2.02 4.71 7.32
C ILE A 282 2.11 3.26 6.91
N ASN A 283 2.44 3.05 5.66
CA ASN A 283 2.82 1.76 5.12
C ASN A 283 4.17 1.90 4.42
N CYS A 284 5.19 1.17 4.92
CA CYS A 284 6.54 1.25 4.39
C CYS A 284 6.76 0.24 3.26
N ARG A 285 5.88 0.28 2.28
CA ARG A 285 5.83 -0.59 1.11
C ARG A 285 5.10 0.11 -0.04
N PRO A 286 5.14 -0.46 -1.26
CA PRO A 286 4.30 0.03 -2.35
C PRO A 286 2.82 0.00 -2.00
N PRO A 287 2.00 0.96 -2.46
CA PRO A 287 0.55 0.88 -2.31
C PRO A 287 -0.03 -0.31 -3.06
N GLY A 288 -1.20 -0.76 -2.63
CA GLY A 288 -1.87 -1.92 -3.22
C GLY A 288 -2.52 -1.65 -4.58
N GLY A 289 -3.11 -2.70 -5.13
CA GLY A 289 -3.81 -2.66 -6.41
C GLY A 289 -2.89 -2.33 -7.58
N LEU A 290 -3.37 -1.49 -8.49
CA LEU A 290 -2.65 -1.06 -9.68
C LEU A 290 -1.93 0.29 -9.50
N THR A 291 -1.75 0.74 -8.28
CA THR A 291 -1.24 2.09 -8.01
C THR A 291 0.17 2.31 -8.57
N ILE A 292 1.04 1.30 -8.48
CA ILE A 292 2.39 1.41 -9.07
C ILE A 292 2.32 1.54 -10.59
N ASP A 293 1.42 0.78 -11.23
CA ASP A 293 1.19 0.89 -12.67
C ASP A 293 0.65 2.27 -13.03
N MET A 294 -0.26 2.80 -12.19
CA MET A 294 -0.79 4.15 -12.35
C MET A 294 0.32 5.22 -12.24
N TRP A 295 1.33 5.04 -11.37
CA TRP A 295 2.49 5.95 -11.31
C TRP A 295 3.25 5.99 -12.62
N ASN A 296 3.46 4.80 -13.25
CA ASN A 296 4.13 4.72 -14.54
C ASN A 296 3.34 5.49 -15.60
N TYR A 297 2.02 5.32 -15.64
CA TYR A 297 1.16 6.01 -16.60
C TYR A 297 1.00 7.51 -16.32
N ALA A 298 1.09 7.93 -15.03
CA ALA A 298 1.01 9.34 -14.66
C ALA A 298 2.28 10.12 -15.03
N ASN A 299 3.43 9.45 -15.15
CA ASN A 299 4.73 10.07 -15.32
C ASN A 299 5.47 9.65 -16.59
N ASP A 300 4.91 8.72 -17.38
CA ASP A 300 5.55 8.15 -18.57
C ASP A 300 6.96 7.58 -18.28
N PHE A 301 7.13 6.85 -17.16
CA PHE A 301 8.38 6.21 -16.76
C PHE A 301 8.14 4.81 -16.17
N ASP A 302 9.18 4.09 -15.80
CA ASP A 302 9.12 2.74 -15.23
C ASP A 302 9.69 2.74 -13.80
N VAL A 303 8.83 2.87 -12.80
CA VAL A 303 9.23 2.90 -11.39
C VAL A 303 9.84 1.58 -10.91
N PHE A 304 9.49 0.46 -11.51
CA PHE A 304 10.09 -0.82 -11.20
C PHE A 304 11.57 -0.85 -11.62
N ARG A 305 11.87 -0.25 -12.77
CA ARG A 305 13.23 -0.04 -13.27
C ARG A 305 14.00 0.92 -12.35
N GLU A 306 13.37 2.03 -11.98
CA GLU A 306 13.98 3.02 -11.11
C GLU A 306 14.26 2.45 -9.72
N TYR A 307 13.40 1.59 -9.19
CA TYR A 307 13.68 0.86 -7.96
C TYR A 307 14.95 0.00 -8.07
N ALA A 308 15.07 -0.76 -9.16
CA ALA A 308 16.29 -1.55 -9.40
C ALA A 308 17.55 -0.68 -9.52
N ASN A 309 17.44 0.52 -10.13
CA ASN A 309 18.54 1.49 -10.20
C ASN A 309 18.91 2.04 -8.81
N ILE A 310 17.92 2.38 -7.98
CA ILE A 310 18.14 2.83 -6.59
C ILE A 310 18.87 1.76 -5.79
N VAL A 311 18.40 0.52 -5.82
CA VAL A 311 19.03 -0.59 -5.08
C VAL A 311 20.48 -0.81 -5.56
N LYS A 312 20.72 -0.72 -6.87
CA LYS A 312 22.03 -1.01 -7.46
C LYS A 312 23.03 0.13 -7.34
N GLU A 313 22.59 1.35 -7.64
CA GLU A 313 23.46 2.49 -7.89
C GLU A 313 23.13 3.71 -7.02
N ASN A 314 22.06 3.65 -6.23
CA ASN A 314 21.51 4.77 -5.46
C ASN A 314 21.17 5.97 -6.35
N LYS A 315 20.63 5.72 -7.54
CA LYS A 315 20.28 6.76 -8.52
C LYS A 315 18.92 6.53 -9.12
N PHE A 316 18.18 7.62 -9.27
CA PHE A 316 16.94 7.70 -10.03
C PHE A 316 17.24 8.48 -11.32
N TYR A 317 16.91 7.90 -12.47
CA TYR A 317 17.31 8.45 -13.76
C TYR A 317 16.19 9.16 -14.52
N SER A 318 14.94 8.82 -14.24
CA SER A 318 13.79 9.40 -14.93
C SER A 318 13.50 10.82 -14.47
N ASN A 319 12.96 11.64 -15.38
CA ASN A 319 12.42 12.95 -15.04
C ASN A 319 10.97 12.81 -14.59
N ILE A 320 10.62 13.43 -13.46
CA ILE A 320 9.27 13.42 -12.93
C ILE A 320 8.58 14.70 -13.39
N THR A 321 7.56 14.58 -14.24
CA THR A 321 6.88 15.73 -14.86
C THR A 321 5.38 15.78 -14.61
N HIS A 322 4.78 14.71 -14.08
CA HIS A 322 3.35 14.56 -13.82
C HIS A 322 2.46 15.03 -15.00
N PRO A 323 2.66 14.52 -16.21
CA PRO A 323 1.93 14.99 -17.39
C PRO A 323 0.45 14.62 -17.38
N TRP A 324 0.06 13.58 -16.62
CA TRP A 324 -1.27 13.01 -16.65
C TRP A 324 -1.92 12.88 -15.27
N ASN A 325 -3.24 13.12 -15.21
CA ASN A 325 -4.07 12.52 -14.18
C ASN A 325 -4.35 11.09 -14.59
N VAL A 326 -4.27 10.13 -13.67
CA VAL A 326 -4.59 8.73 -13.94
C VAL A 326 -5.67 8.27 -12.99
N VAL A 327 -6.70 7.63 -13.49
CA VAL A 327 -7.83 7.15 -12.71
C VAL A 327 -8.01 5.65 -12.85
N TYR A 328 -8.28 5.01 -11.72
CA TYR A 328 -8.83 3.66 -11.63
C TYR A 328 -10.32 3.74 -11.38
N ILE A 329 -11.13 3.15 -12.21
CA ILE A 329 -12.59 3.14 -12.12
C ILE A 329 -13.04 1.70 -11.87
N ALA A 330 -13.62 1.47 -10.69
CA ALA A 330 -14.16 0.17 -10.29
C ALA A 330 -15.49 -0.10 -11.01
N ARG A 331 -15.68 -1.35 -11.48
CA ARG A 331 -16.94 -1.85 -12.01
C ARG A 331 -17.30 -3.14 -11.29
N LYS A 332 -18.45 -3.15 -10.60
CA LYS A 332 -18.94 -4.29 -9.81
C LYS A 332 -19.93 -5.11 -10.63
N ALA A 333 -19.76 -6.44 -10.63
CA ALA A 333 -20.62 -7.34 -11.41
C ALA A 333 -22.07 -7.39 -10.92
N ASN A 334 -22.31 -7.05 -9.65
CA ASN A 334 -23.64 -7.02 -9.05
C ASN A 334 -24.44 -5.73 -9.34
N LYS A 335 -23.92 -4.83 -10.18
CA LYS A 335 -24.54 -3.53 -10.49
C LYS A 335 -24.91 -3.40 -11.95
N ASN A 336 -26.07 -2.78 -12.21
CA ASN A 336 -26.55 -2.50 -13.56
C ASN A 336 -26.09 -1.11 -14.00
N TYR A 337 -25.11 -1.09 -14.90
CA TYR A 337 -24.61 0.14 -15.49
C TYR A 337 -25.29 0.40 -16.84
N LYS A 338 -25.48 1.67 -17.15
CA LYS A 338 -26.10 2.11 -18.39
C LYS A 338 -25.20 1.80 -19.61
N HIS A 339 -23.92 1.88 -19.43
CA HIS A 339 -22.91 1.68 -20.49
C HIS A 339 -22.11 0.42 -20.22
N THR A 340 -21.88 -0.37 -21.26
CA THR A 340 -20.96 -1.51 -21.23
C THR A 340 -19.51 -1.04 -21.14
N ILE A 341 -18.61 -1.92 -20.74
CA ILE A 341 -17.16 -1.61 -20.73
C ILE A 341 -16.67 -1.29 -22.14
N ASP A 342 -17.17 -2.01 -23.16
CA ASP A 342 -16.80 -1.78 -24.57
C ASP A 342 -17.25 -0.40 -25.04
N GLU A 343 -18.45 0.06 -24.70
CA GLU A 343 -18.91 1.41 -25.00
C GLU A 343 -18.06 2.50 -24.33
N VAL A 344 -17.63 2.28 -23.07
CA VAL A 344 -16.69 3.17 -22.41
C VAL A 344 -15.37 3.23 -23.15
N CYS A 345 -14.82 2.06 -23.53
CA CYS A 345 -13.55 1.94 -24.26
C CYS A 345 -13.63 2.59 -25.64
N GLN A 346 -14.74 2.43 -26.36
CA GLN A 346 -14.93 3.05 -27.68
C GLN A 346 -15.04 4.57 -27.57
N LYS A 347 -15.86 5.06 -26.65
CA LYS A 347 -16.07 6.50 -26.49
C LYS A 347 -14.81 7.25 -26.09
N TYR A 348 -13.99 6.66 -25.22
CA TYR A 348 -12.79 7.26 -24.66
C TYR A 348 -11.49 6.56 -25.08
N ALA A 349 -11.46 6.00 -26.29
CA ALA A 349 -10.33 5.19 -26.81
C ALA A 349 -8.96 5.87 -26.68
N GLY A 350 -8.90 7.21 -26.80
CA GLY A 350 -7.66 7.97 -26.64
C GLY A 350 -7.18 8.14 -25.17
N ASN A 351 -8.05 7.82 -24.21
CA ASN A 351 -7.76 7.99 -22.77
C ASN A 351 -7.62 6.66 -22.04
N ILE A 352 -8.34 5.60 -22.49
CA ILE A 352 -8.30 4.30 -21.85
C ILE A 352 -6.92 3.65 -22.04
N ILE A 353 -6.32 3.24 -20.92
CA ILE A 353 -5.04 2.55 -20.89
C ILE A 353 -5.26 1.04 -20.95
N SER A 354 -6.10 0.54 -20.06
CA SER A 354 -6.39 -0.89 -19.96
C SER A 354 -7.69 -1.17 -19.21
N VAL A 355 -8.23 -2.36 -19.46
CA VAL A 355 -9.29 -2.95 -18.64
C VAL A 355 -8.74 -4.25 -18.06
N GLN A 356 -8.93 -4.46 -16.76
CA GLN A 356 -8.38 -5.61 -16.06
C GLN A 356 -9.45 -6.30 -15.22
N THR A 357 -9.37 -7.63 -15.15
CA THR A 357 -10.11 -8.41 -14.16
C THR A 357 -9.34 -8.37 -12.84
N VAL A 358 -10.05 -8.06 -11.77
CA VAL A 358 -9.48 -7.92 -10.42
C VAL A 358 -9.58 -9.26 -9.68
N PRO A 359 -8.52 -9.74 -9.01
CA PRO A 359 -8.59 -10.93 -8.17
C PRO A 359 -9.69 -10.83 -7.12
N GLY A 360 -10.45 -11.92 -6.91
CA GLY A 360 -11.66 -11.94 -6.06
C GLY A 360 -11.45 -11.42 -4.64
N VAL A 361 -10.26 -11.58 -4.07
CA VAL A 361 -9.92 -11.06 -2.73
C VAL A 361 -10.01 -9.53 -2.64
N PHE A 362 -9.89 -8.82 -3.76
CA PHE A 362 -9.97 -7.36 -3.85
C PHE A 362 -11.28 -6.85 -4.45
N ALA A 363 -12.10 -7.73 -5.05
CA ALA A 363 -13.27 -7.35 -5.82
C ALA A 363 -14.32 -6.57 -5.00
N LYS A 364 -14.44 -6.86 -3.71
CA LYS A 364 -15.37 -6.14 -2.82
C LYS A 364 -15.15 -4.63 -2.81
N ILE A 365 -13.91 -4.19 -2.87
CA ILE A 365 -13.54 -2.75 -2.85
C ILE A 365 -13.30 -2.26 -4.29
N MET A 366 -12.52 -3.01 -5.06
CA MET A 366 -12.03 -2.59 -6.36
C MET A 366 -12.95 -2.98 -7.53
N GLY A 367 -14.06 -3.70 -7.27
CA GLY A 367 -14.91 -4.29 -8.33
C GLY A 367 -14.24 -5.46 -9.02
N GLU A 368 -15.00 -6.24 -9.76
CA GLU A 368 -14.50 -7.37 -10.55
C GLU A 368 -13.72 -6.92 -11.79
N HIS A 369 -14.00 -5.70 -12.27
CA HIS A 369 -13.29 -5.08 -13.38
C HIS A 369 -12.79 -3.69 -13.00
N GLY A 370 -11.56 -3.40 -13.35
CA GLY A 370 -10.92 -2.10 -13.21
C GLY A 370 -10.63 -1.48 -14.57
N ILE A 371 -11.07 -0.25 -14.80
CA ILE A 371 -10.75 0.52 -16.01
C ILE A 371 -9.68 1.55 -15.61
N LEU A 372 -8.52 1.51 -16.23
CA LEU A 372 -7.50 2.55 -16.12
C LEU A 372 -7.62 3.54 -17.28
N ALA A 373 -7.64 4.82 -16.93
CA ALA A 373 -7.64 5.89 -17.91
C ALA A 373 -6.68 7.01 -17.49
N ARG A 374 -6.15 7.76 -18.48
CA ARG A 374 -5.34 8.97 -18.24
C ARG A 374 -5.90 10.17 -18.99
N THR A 375 -5.76 11.34 -18.40
CA THR A 375 -6.29 12.58 -18.93
C THR A 375 -5.39 13.77 -18.59
N GLU A 376 -5.45 14.81 -19.41
CA GLU A 376 -4.76 16.07 -19.11
C GLU A 376 -5.49 16.90 -18.05
N THR A 377 -6.82 16.78 -17.98
CA THR A 377 -7.65 17.58 -17.07
C THR A 377 -8.44 16.73 -16.10
N MET A 378 -8.66 17.26 -14.89
CA MET A 378 -9.53 16.64 -13.88
C MET A 378 -10.99 16.57 -14.30
N GLU A 379 -11.44 17.52 -15.13
CA GLU A 379 -12.81 17.53 -15.64
C GLU A 379 -13.08 16.32 -16.53
N GLN A 380 -12.20 16.08 -17.51
CA GLN A 380 -12.29 14.93 -18.39
C GLN A 380 -12.19 13.62 -17.61
N MET A 381 -11.31 13.54 -16.63
CA MET A 381 -11.21 12.36 -15.76
C MET A 381 -12.53 12.06 -15.04
N ARG A 382 -13.16 13.08 -14.44
CA ARG A 382 -14.45 12.93 -13.76
C ARG A 382 -15.59 12.61 -14.72
N GLU A 383 -15.53 13.10 -15.96
CA GLU A 383 -16.48 12.75 -17.02
C GLU A 383 -16.41 11.27 -17.35
N ILE A 384 -15.20 10.74 -17.58
CA ILE A 384 -14.98 9.32 -17.87
C ILE A 384 -15.48 8.45 -16.71
N ALA A 385 -15.12 8.80 -15.47
CA ALA A 385 -15.54 8.04 -14.29
C ALA A 385 -17.08 8.02 -14.14
N ARG A 386 -17.73 9.19 -14.28
CA ARG A 386 -19.21 9.27 -14.24
C ARG A 386 -19.86 8.45 -15.33
N PHE A 387 -19.41 8.56 -16.58
CA PHE A 387 -19.95 7.80 -17.69
C PHE A 387 -19.78 6.29 -17.46
N ALA A 388 -18.60 5.86 -17.03
CA ALA A 388 -18.33 4.46 -16.76
C ALA A 388 -19.15 3.88 -15.59
N GLN A 389 -19.58 4.69 -14.63
CA GLN A 389 -20.34 4.28 -13.45
C GLN A 389 -21.81 4.73 -13.46
N GLU A 390 -22.30 5.32 -14.56
CA GLU A 390 -23.71 5.69 -14.71
C GLU A 390 -24.60 4.46 -14.64
N LYS A 391 -25.59 4.49 -13.75
CA LYS A 391 -26.54 3.39 -13.53
C LYS A 391 -27.78 3.54 -14.40
N GLN A 392 -28.40 2.39 -14.70
CA GLN A 392 -29.69 2.36 -15.40
C GLN A 392 -30.81 2.96 -14.55
#